data_b09ba1772c936250295b83609494e3dd
#
_entry.id   b09ba1772c936250295b83609494e3dd
#
_cell.length_a   1.000
_cell.length_b   1.000
_cell.length_c   1.000
_cell.angle_alpha   90.00
_cell.angle_beta   90.00
_cell.angle_gamma   90.00
#
_symmetry.space_group_name_H-M   'P 1'
#
loop_
_entity.id
_entity.type
_entity.pdbx_description
1 polymer ?
#
loop_
_entity_poly.entity_id
_entity_poly.type
_entity_poly.pdbx_seq_one_letter_code
_entity_poly.pdbx_strand_id
1 'polypeptide(L)'
;MSDATTHLLLPYILAAQAQKHVTHNEALRVLDGLVQLSVLDRDLTAPPGSPADGDRYIVGSGATGEWAGWDLNVALWTDGAWLRLPPRTGWRAWVEDEGLLLVYDGSSWIGTTPAVLQNIALLGVGTTADASNPFSAKLNAALWAAKTVAEGGTGDLFYTMNKESAGDDLGLTLQTGFVTKALVGLFGSDRFRLAVSADGSTFFDGLSVDNATGIVDQPRLPRFKAWTNYDNYVGVGSWTKIGLNNTDYNDQGAFDAANNHFVAPVDGTYLFGATLLYKINASATARMRGRLVLNGTTEIRGSLGEISATHVSLATAIWLQTMVPLTAGDTVELQGYFRVADGYFAADHTSFWGCKIG
;
A
#
# COMPACT_ATOMS: atom_id res chain seq x y z
N MET A 1 68.36 -5.91 15.23
CA MET A 1 67.27 -6.89 15.21
C MET A 1 66.51 -6.72 16.54
N SER A 2 65.21 -6.73 16.46
CA SER A 2 64.35 -6.75 17.66
C SER A 2 64.49 -8.11 18.35
N ASP A 3 64.36 -8.16 19.68
CA ASP A 3 64.37 -9.41 20.45
C ASP A 3 63.01 -10.12 20.47
N ALA A 4 62.02 -9.60 19.70
CA ALA A 4 60.66 -10.10 19.62
C ALA A 4 60.05 -9.87 18.22
N THR A 5 58.97 -10.60 17.89
CA THR A 5 58.21 -10.47 16.62
C THR A 5 57.44 -9.17 16.58
N THR A 6 57.12 -8.67 15.37
CA THR A 6 56.58 -7.33 15.15
C THR A 6 55.11 -7.15 15.62
N HIS A 7 54.22 -8.13 15.35
CA HIS A 7 52.81 -8.03 15.65
C HIS A 7 52.43 -8.57 17.04
N LEU A 8 52.86 -9.78 17.35
CA LEU A 8 52.46 -10.46 18.58
C LEU A 8 53.50 -10.27 19.72
N LEU A 9 54.61 -9.59 19.45
CA LEU A 9 55.73 -9.35 20.41
C LEU A 9 56.23 -10.68 21.07
N LEU A 10 56.23 -11.77 20.31
CA LEU A 10 56.68 -13.06 20.79
C LEU A 10 58.21 -13.00 20.98
N PRO A 11 58.77 -13.35 22.14
CA PRO A 11 60.18 -13.22 22.39
C PRO A 11 60.98 -14.29 21.59
N TYR A 12 62.06 -13.84 20.97
CA TYR A 12 63.00 -14.72 20.28
C TYR A 12 63.94 -15.44 21.27
N ILE A 13 64.33 -16.66 20.92
CA ILE A 13 65.38 -17.36 21.62
C ILE A 13 66.71 -16.73 21.18
N LEU A 14 67.50 -16.23 22.11
CA LEU A 14 68.80 -15.58 21.85
C LEU A 14 69.91 -16.57 21.51
N ALA A 15 70.95 -16.12 20.78
CA ALA A 15 72.01 -16.91 20.16
C ALA A 15 72.86 -17.81 21.09
N ALA A 16 72.78 -17.63 22.41
CA ALA A 16 73.50 -18.44 23.38
C ALA A 16 72.98 -19.90 23.56
N GLN A 17 71.83 -20.26 22.91
CA GLN A 17 71.19 -21.59 22.95
C GLN A 17 71.44 -22.35 21.67
N ALA A 18 72.48 -23.15 21.57
CA ALA A 18 72.98 -24.02 20.48
C ALA A 18 71.94 -24.26 19.32
N GLN A 19 71.94 -23.43 18.25
CA GLN A 19 71.22 -23.46 16.98
C GLN A 19 69.69 -23.70 16.99
N LYS A 20 69.07 -24.00 18.12
CA LYS A 20 67.60 -24.17 18.23
C LYS A 20 66.83 -22.86 17.99
N HIS A 21 67.49 -21.75 18.19
CA HIS A 21 66.96 -20.42 18.01
C HIS A 21 66.54 -20.12 16.56
N VAL A 22 67.24 -20.65 15.55
CA VAL A 22 66.98 -20.36 14.13
C VAL A 22 65.59 -20.90 13.73
N THR A 23 65.39 -22.20 13.83
CA THR A 23 64.12 -22.81 13.45
C THR A 23 62.93 -22.36 14.29
N HIS A 24 63.19 -22.13 15.60
CA HIS A 24 62.12 -21.62 16.48
C HIS A 24 61.72 -20.17 16.14
N ASN A 25 62.71 -19.31 15.91
CA ASN A 25 62.43 -17.92 15.57
C ASN A 25 61.81 -17.76 14.18
N GLU A 26 62.18 -18.60 13.21
CA GLU A 26 61.47 -18.71 11.91
C GLU A 26 60.00 -19.11 12.09
N ALA A 27 59.69 -20.10 12.93
CA ALA A 27 58.33 -20.50 13.25
C ALA A 27 57.54 -19.39 13.94
N LEU A 28 58.19 -18.61 14.84
CA LEU A 28 57.53 -17.46 15.48
C LEU A 28 57.19 -16.34 14.49
N ARG A 29 58.07 -16.07 13.49
CA ARG A 29 57.79 -15.10 12.42
C ARG A 29 56.60 -15.49 11.57
N VAL A 30 56.51 -16.78 11.17
CA VAL A 30 55.38 -17.32 10.43
C VAL A 30 54.10 -17.19 11.27
N LEU A 31 54.15 -17.52 12.56
CA LEU A 31 53.02 -17.41 13.48
C LEU A 31 52.57 -15.95 13.60
N ASP A 32 53.53 -15.03 13.82
CA ASP A 32 53.27 -13.58 13.94
C ASP A 32 52.65 -13.00 12.66
N GLY A 33 53.09 -13.48 11.50
CA GLY A 33 52.57 -13.07 10.21
C GLY A 33 51.13 -13.56 9.91
N LEU A 34 50.68 -14.65 10.57
CA LEU A 34 49.40 -15.29 10.25
C LEU A 34 48.31 -15.12 11.30
N VAL A 35 48.70 -14.98 12.60
CA VAL A 35 47.72 -14.77 13.66
C VAL A 35 47.13 -13.37 13.56
N GLN A 36 45.80 -13.28 13.57
CA GLN A 36 45.06 -11.99 13.35
C GLN A 36 45.58 -11.28 12.08
N LEU A 37 45.60 -12.05 10.97
CA LEU A 37 46.12 -11.56 9.70
C LEU A 37 45.37 -10.32 9.22
N SER A 38 46.07 -9.20 9.18
CA SER A 38 45.67 -7.95 8.55
C SER A 38 46.65 -7.66 7.42
N VAL A 39 46.18 -7.24 6.26
CA VAL A 39 47.00 -6.87 5.11
C VAL A 39 46.66 -5.44 4.71
N LEU A 40 47.69 -4.70 4.30
CA LEU A 40 47.56 -3.29 3.94
C LEU A 40 46.76 -3.13 2.64
N ASP A 41 46.98 -4.05 1.69
CA ASP A 41 46.43 -3.98 0.33
C ASP A 41 46.43 -5.42 -0.28
N ARG A 42 45.60 -5.65 -1.28
CA ARG A 42 45.52 -6.94 -2.01
C ARG A 42 45.65 -6.83 -3.52
N ASP A 43 45.81 -5.64 -4.06
CA ASP A 43 45.80 -5.35 -5.48
C ASP A 43 47.19 -5.09 -6.06
N LEU A 44 48.20 -4.89 -5.20
CA LEU A 44 49.58 -4.68 -5.63
C LEU A 44 50.15 -5.92 -6.34
N THR A 45 50.68 -5.71 -7.53
CA THR A 45 51.36 -6.75 -8.33
C THR A 45 52.89 -6.69 -8.24
N ALA A 46 53.43 -5.72 -7.52
CA ALA A 46 54.87 -5.56 -7.26
C ALA A 46 55.10 -5.06 -5.83
N PRO A 47 56.22 -5.43 -5.19
CA PRO A 47 56.55 -4.94 -3.87
C PRO A 47 56.59 -3.40 -3.80
N PRO A 48 56.09 -2.78 -2.71
CA PRO A 48 56.29 -1.34 -2.47
C PRO A 48 57.78 -1.00 -2.23
N GLY A 49 58.17 0.23 -2.61
CA GLY A 49 59.59 0.64 -2.58
C GLY A 49 60.21 0.81 -1.22
N SER A 50 59.45 0.90 -0.14
CA SER A 50 59.93 1.14 1.20
C SER A 50 59.00 0.51 2.24
N PRO A 51 58.91 -0.86 2.29
CA PRO A 51 58.07 -1.53 3.26
C PRO A 51 58.64 -1.39 4.67
N ALA A 52 57.75 -1.27 5.66
CA ALA A 52 58.09 -1.34 7.07
C ALA A 52 58.14 -2.80 7.57
N ASP A 53 58.93 -3.07 8.58
CA ASP A 53 58.98 -4.40 9.20
C ASP A 53 57.59 -4.75 9.77
N GLY A 54 57.04 -5.93 9.31
CA GLY A 54 55.70 -6.36 9.62
C GLY A 54 54.65 -6.05 8.54
N ASP A 55 54.94 -5.26 7.52
CA ASP A 55 54.00 -5.00 6.44
C ASP A 55 53.55 -6.30 5.73
N ARG A 56 52.27 -6.42 5.55
CA ARG A 56 51.65 -7.64 4.91
C ARG A 56 50.75 -7.24 3.76
N TYR A 57 50.81 -8.00 2.70
CA TYR A 57 50.03 -7.82 1.47
C TYR A 57 49.51 -9.17 0.99
N ILE A 58 48.30 -9.18 0.41
CA ILE A 58 47.92 -10.27 -0.50
C ILE A 58 48.40 -9.86 -1.89
N VAL A 59 49.24 -10.67 -2.50
CA VAL A 59 49.84 -10.36 -3.80
C VAL A 59 48.76 -10.46 -4.90
N GLY A 60 48.60 -9.40 -5.67
CA GLY A 60 47.70 -9.37 -6.82
C GLY A 60 48.10 -10.32 -7.94
N SER A 61 47.17 -10.70 -8.81
CA SER A 61 47.41 -11.58 -9.95
C SER A 61 48.32 -10.93 -10.99
N GLY A 62 49.25 -11.69 -11.55
CA GLY A 62 50.27 -11.18 -12.47
C GLY A 62 51.48 -10.56 -11.77
N ALA A 63 51.85 -11.07 -10.64
CA ALA A 63 52.92 -10.57 -9.78
C ALA A 63 54.25 -10.48 -10.47
N THR A 64 55.01 -9.41 -10.18
CA THR A 64 56.31 -9.09 -10.77
C THR A 64 57.34 -8.74 -9.68
N GLY A 65 58.60 -8.52 -10.08
CA GLY A 65 59.68 -8.21 -9.14
C GLY A 65 59.97 -9.35 -8.19
N GLU A 66 60.21 -9.06 -6.91
CA GLU A 66 60.45 -10.07 -5.88
C GLU A 66 59.23 -10.93 -5.57
N TRP A 67 58.02 -10.50 -5.99
CA TRP A 67 56.77 -11.25 -5.82
C TRP A 67 56.42 -12.13 -7.03
N ALA A 68 57.28 -12.21 -8.07
CA ALA A 68 57.02 -13.03 -9.26
C ALA A 68 56.65 -14.47 -8.91
N GLY A 69 55.44 -14.94 -9.33
CA GLY A 69 54.93 -16.27 -9.04
C GLY A 69 54.36 -16.43 -7.62
N TRP A 70 54.03 -15.33 -6.92
CA TRP A 70 53.41 -15.34 -5.61
C TRP A 70 51.93 -14.92 -5.64
N ASP A 71 51.33 -14.94 -6.81
CA ASP A 71 49.92 -14.58 -6.99
C ASP A 71 49.06 -15.16 -5.86
N LEU A 72 48.21 -14.34 -5.29
CA LEU A 72 47.29 -14.66 -4.20
C LEU A 72 47.92 -15.13 -2.89
N ASN A 73 49.28 -15.17 -2.78
CA ASN A 73 49.93 -15.47 -1.52
C ASN A 73 50.01 -14.24 -0.62
N VAL A 74 50.19 -14.46 0.66
CA VAL A 74 50.51 -13.39 1.60
C VAL A 74 52.00 -13.15 1.53
N ALA A 75 52.37 -11.89 1.27
CA ALA A 75 53.77 -11.41 1.38
C ALA A 75 53.92 -10.64 2.70
N LEU A 76 54.85 -11.07 3.55
CA LEU A 76 55.22 -10.44 4.79
C LEU A 76 56.65 -9.88 4.65
N TRP A 77 56.81 -8.57 4.92
CA TRP A 77 58.15 -7.96 5.03
C TRP A 77 58.69 -8.17 6.44
N THR A 78 59.82 -8.84 6.58
CA THR A 78 60.45 -9.09 7.86
C THR A 78 61.97 -9.24 7.71
N ASP A 79 62.74 -8.67 8.63
CA ASP A 79 64.22 -8.70 8.63
C ASP A 79 64.87 -8.26 7.29
N GLY A 80 64.25 -7.30 6.58
CA GLY A 80 64.76 -6.75 5.34
C GLY A 80 64.51 -7.65 4.09
N ALA A 81 63.65 -8.61 4.15
CA ALA A 81 63.28 -9.50 3.04
C ALA A 81 61.82 -9.87 3.04
N TRP A 82 61.29 -10.20 1.86
CA TRP A 82 59.93 -10.72 1.72
C TRP A 82 59.85 -12.19 2.07
N LEU A 83 58.94 -12.52 2.99
CA LEU A 83 58.58 -13.91 3.31
C LEU A 83 57.25 -14.27 2.64
N ARG A 84 57.28 -15.33 1.84
CA ARG A 84 56.08 -15.86 1.17
C ARG A 84 55.32 -16.79 2.09
N LEU A 85 54.03 -16.55 2.28
CA LEU A 85 53.10 -17.39 3.04
C LEU A 85 51.97 -17.88 2.13
N PRO A 86 52.09 -19.10 1.55
CA PRO A 86 51.05 -19.65 0.68
C PRO A 86 49.76 -19.92 1.49
N PRO A 87 48.63 -19.34 1.08
CA PRO A 87 47.39 -19.48 1.84
C PRO A 87 46.83 -20.91 1.72
N ARG A 88 46.07 -21.32 2.73
CA ARG A 88 45.30 -22.55 2.75
C ARG A 88 43.83 -22.27 2.86
N THR A 89 42.97 -23.12 2.32
CA THR A 89 41.52 -23.02 2.40
C THR A 89 41.08 -22.75 3.84
N GLY A 90 40.27 -21.72 4.02
CA GLY A 90 39.75 -21.26 5.31
C GLY A 90 40.62 -20.21 6.01
N TRP A 91 41.79 -19.80 5.45
CA TRP A 91 42.51 -18.67 5.98
C TRP A 91 41.70 -17.41 5.85
N ARG A 92 41.79 -16.52 6.83
CA ARG A 92 41.09 -15.23 6.88
C ARG A 92 42.08 -14.09 6.92
N ALA A 93 41.77 -13.01 6.19
CA ALA A 93 42.59 -11.79 6.19
C ALA A 93 41.67 -10.59 6.27
N TRP A 94 42.00 -9.60 7.10
CA TRP A 94 41.42 -8.28 7.09
C TRP A 94 42.19 -7.42 6.07
N VAL A 95 41.50 -6.80 5.12
CA VAL A 95 42.11 -5.86 4.16
C VAL A 95 41.84 -4.45 4.66
N GLU A 96 42.92 -3.73 5.01
CA GLU A 96 42.83 -2.48 5.76
C GLU A 96 42.26 -1.33 4.93
N ASP A 97 42.72 -1.18 3.70
CA ASP A 97 42.31 -0.12 2.78
C ASP A 97 40.86 -0.28 2.29
N GLU A 98 40.34 -1.50 2.23
CA GLU A 98 38.94 -1.78 1.83
C GLU A 98 38.00 -1.98 3.02
N GLY A 99 38.50 -2.20 4.23
CA GLY A 99 37.69 -2.51 5.40
C GLY A 99 36.91 -3.82 5.28
N LEU A 100 37.49 -4.85 4.60
CA LEU A 100 36.86 -6.11 4.31
C LEU A 100 37.55 -7.30 4.97
N LEU A 101 36.75 -8.24 5.45
CA LEU A 101 37.23 -9.56 5.86
C LEU A 101 37.11 -10.54 4.70
N LEU A 102 38.24 -11.13 4.31
CA LEU A 102 38.31 -12.14 3.26
C LEU A 102 38.53 -13.53 3.84
N VAL A 103 38.13 -14.55 3.06
CA VAL A 103 38.44 -15.97 3.28
C VAL A 103 39.06 -16.52 2.00
N TYR A 104 40.16 -17.31 2.13
CA TYR A 104 40.71 -18.04 1.01
C TYR A 104 39.94 -19.33 0.81
N ASP A 105 39.32 -19.52 -0.38
CA ASP A 105 38.48 -20.69 -0.69
C ASP A 105 39.26 -21.91 -1.22
N GLY A 106 40.57 -21.76 -1.42
CA GLY A 106 41.47 -22.74 -2.02
C GLY A 106 41.97 -22.31 -3.40
N SER A 107 41.36 -21.30 -4.01
CA SER A 107 41.71 -20.77 -5.33
C SER A 107 41.79 -19.24 -5.36
N SER A 108 41.00 -18.55 -4.53
CA SER A 108 40.93 -17.10 -4.48
C SER A 108 40.53 -16.58 -3.09
N TRP A 109 40.80 -15.29 -2.85
CA TRP A 109 40.34 -14.59 -1.67
C TRP A 109 38.95 -13.98 -1.93
N ILE A 110 37.94 -14.45 -1.21
CA ILE A 110 36.54 -14.02 -1.36
C ILE A 110 36.06 -13.26 -0.12
N GLY A 111 35.22 -12.24 -0.33
CA GLY A 111 34.60 -11.51 0.77
C GLY A 111 33.66 -12.41 1.59
N THR A 112 33.72 -12.25 2.91
CA THR A 112 32.81 -12.99 3.82
C THR A 112 31.39 -12.44 3.80
N THR A 113 31.18 -11.21 3.32
CA THR A 113 29.85 -10.64 3.12
C THR A 113 29.37 -11.04 1.71
N PRO A 114 28.30 -11.83 1.57
CA PRO A 114 27.81 -12.19 0.25
C PRO A 114 27.38 -10.93 -0.52
N ALA A 115 27.90 -10.77 -1.72
CA ALA A 115 27.52 -9.68 -2.63
C ALA A 115 26.02 -9.72 -3.02
N VAL A 116 25.40 -10.90 -2.87
CA VAL A 116 24.00 -11.15 -3.19
C VAL A 116 23.37 -11.91 -2.03
N LEU A 117 22.29 -11.37 -1.47
CA LEU A 117 21.47 -12.01 -0.45
C LEU A 117 20.31 -12.72 -1.14
N GLN A 118 20.30 -14.04 -1.15
CA GLN A 118 19.25 -14.88 -1.76
C GLN A 118 18.76 -15.93 -0.77
N ASN A 119 17.49 -16.37 -0.93
CA ASN A 119 16.88 -17.43 -0.12
C ASN A 119 16.98 -17.16 1.40
N ILE A 120 16.82 -15.90 1.78
CA ILE A 120 16.78 -15.50 3.20
C ILE A 120 15.43 -15.94 3.77
N ALA A 121 15.45 -16.85 4.73
CA ALA A 121 14.22 -17.36 5.36
C ALA A 121 13.51 -16.28 6.20
N LEU A 122 14.28 -15.45 6.89
CA LEU A 122 13.74 -14.38 7.75
C LEU A 122 14.61 -13.11 7.59
N LEU A 123 13.97 -11.98 7.26
CA LEU A 123 14.63 -10.67 7.17
C LEU A 123 13.91 -9.65 8.06
N GLY A 124 14.55 -9.24 9.14
CA GLY A 124 14.07 -8.19 10.03
C GLY A 124 14.87 -6.89 9.87
N VAL A 125 14.21 -5.77 9.62
CA VAL A 125 14.81 -4.44 9.55
C VAL A 125 14.28 -3.59 10.71
N GLY A 126 15.11 -3.31 11.71
CA GLY A 126 14.72 -2.60 12.93
C GLY A 126 13.73 -3.38 13.82
N THR A 127 13.56 -4.68 13.57
CA THR A 127 12.71 -5.61 14.33
C THR A 127 13.12 -7.05 14.05
N THR A 128 12.52 -8.01 14.75
CA THR A 128 12.70 -9.44 14.50
C THR A 128 11.61 -9.94 13.56
N ALA A 129 12.00 -10.65 12.50
CA ALA A 129 11.09 -11.38 11.62
C ALA A 129 10.76 -12.77 12.19
N ASP A 130 9.60 -13.33 11.85
CA ASP A 130 9.14 -14.65 12.26
C ASP A 130 8.50 -15.42 11.08
N ALA A 131 8.05 -16.65 11.33
CA ALA A 131 7.46 -17.50 10.29
C ALA A 131 6.15 -16.95 9.71
N SER A 132 5.40 -16.14 10.47
CA SER A 132 4.18 -15.49 9.99
C SER A 132 4.48 -14.22 9.20
N ASN A 133 5.60 -13.56 9.52
CA ASN A 133 6.07 -12.33 8.88
C ASN A 133 7.55 -12.48 8.51
N PRO A 134 7.87 -13.28 7.48
CA PRO A 134 9.26 -13.57 7.09
C PRO A 134 10.08 -12.33 6.70
N PHE A 135 9.43 -11.32 6.15
CA PHE A 135 9.99 -9.98 5.97
C PHE A 135 9.28 -9.00 6.89
N SER A 136 9.98 -8.50 7.88
CA SER A 136 9.45 -7.54 8.85
C SER A 136 10.31 -6.28 8.89
N ALA A 137 9.69 -5.10 8.83
CA ALA A 137 10.37 -3.83 8.95
C ALA A 137 9.64 -2.94 9.96
N LYS A 138 10.37 -2.37 10.94
CA LYS A 138 9.88 -1.38 11.90
C LYS A 138 10.62 -0.07 11.67
N LEU A 139 10.01 0.79 10.84
CA LEU A 139 10.61 1.98 10.28
C LEU A 139 9.66 3.17 10.40
N ASN A 140 10.21 4.39 10.43
CA ASN A 140 9.44 5.62 10.29
C ASN A 140 9.26 6.03 8.82
N ALA A 141 10.14 5.55 7.92
CA ALA A 141 10.08 5.80 6.48
C ALA A 141 10.73 4.64 5.71
N ALA A 142 10.22 4.37 4.51
CA ALA A 142 10.81 3.46 3.54
C ALA A 142 10.75 4.12 2.17
N LEU A 143 11.81 3.99 1.38
CA LEU A 143 11.90 4.54 0.03
C LEU A 143 12.17 3.41 -0.96
N TRP A 144 11.35 3.32 -1.98
CA TRP A 144 11.63 2.57 -3.20
C TRP A 144 11.77 3.58 -4.34
N ALA A 145 12.90 3.61 -5.00
CA ALA A 145 13.15 4.51 -6.13
C ALA A 145 13.52 3.69 -7.37
N ALA A 146 13.06 4.13 -8.52
CA ALA A 146 13.46 3.52 -9.78
C ALA A 146 14.95 3.75 -10.04
N LYS A 147 15.64 2.72 -10.55
CA LYS A 147 16.97 2.85 -11.08
C LYS A 147 16.89 3.62 -12.40
N THR A 148 17.61 4.73 -12.47
CA THR A 148 17.58 5.61 -13.66
C THR A 148 18.24 4.97 -14.87
N VAL A 149 17.96 5.52 -16.06
CA VAL A 149 18.61 5.08 -17.31
C VAL A 149 20.13 5.30 -17.24
N ALA A 150 20.58 6.37 -16.60
CA ALA A 150 22.01 6.66 -16.40
C ALA A 150 22.71 5.61 -15.50
N GLU A 151 21.96 4.98 -14.61
CA GLU A 151 22.42 3.90 -13.74
C GLU A 151 22.20 2.50 -14.33
N GLY A 152 21.77 2.43 -15.61
CA GLY A 152 21.49 1.18 -16.33
C GLY A 152 20.14 0.54 -15.98
N GLY A 153 19.19 1.30 -15.43
CA GLY A 153 17.80 0.90 -15.22
C GLY A 153 16.89 1.33 -16.38
N THR A 154 15.58 1.06 -16.25
CA THR A 154 14.55 1.49 -17.21
C THR A 154 13.90 2.81 -16.85
N GLY A 155 14.05 3.26 -15.61
CA GLY A 155 13.32 4.40 -15.04
C GLY A 155 11.95 4.04 -14.49
N ASP A 156 11.46 2.81 -14.72
CA ASP A 156 10.19 2.32 -14.19
C ASP A 156 10.37 1.67 -12.82
N LEU A 157 9.33 1.74 -12.00
CA LEU A 157 9.27 1.05 -10.72
C LEU A 157 7.93 0.32 -10.58
N PHE A 158 7.98 -1.01 -10.46
CA PHE A 158 6.81 -1.85 -10.22
C PHE A 158 6.92 -2.53 -8.85
N TYR A 159 5.85 -2.45 -8.07
CA TYR A 159 5.68 -3.26 -6.87
C TYR A 159 4.68 -4.37 -7.17
N THR A 160 5.18 -5.53 -7.59
CA THR A 160 4.35 -6.65 -8.04
C THR A 160 4.05 -7.59 -6.89
N MET A 161 2.77 -7.80 -6.64
CA MET A 161 2.25 -8.83 -5.73
C MET A 161 1.44 -9.84 -6.54
N ASN A 162 1.51 -11.12 -6.18
CA ASN A 162 0.79 -12.19 -6.86
C ASN A 162 0.13 -13.14 -5.86
N LYS A 163 -1.13 -13.49 -6.08
CA LYS A 163 -1.87 -14.51 -5.34
C LYS A 163 -1.95 -15.81 -6.16
N GLU A 164 -2.24 -16.92 -5.54
CA GLU A 164 -2.29 -18.23 -6.19
C GLU A 164 -3.54 -18.38 -7.06
N SER A 165 -4.71 -18.02 -6.55
CA SER A 165 -5.99 -18.15 -7.24
C SER A 165 -6.90 -16.93 -7.06
N ALA A 166 -7.96 -16.85 -7.89
CA ALA A 166 -8.92 -15.75 -7.84
C ALA A 166 -9.64 -15.63 -6.49
N GLY A 167 -9.85 -16.74 -5.78
CA GLY A 167 -10.51 -16.76 -4.47
C GLY A 167 -9.65 -16.32 -3.29
N ASP A 168 -8.34 -16.20 -3.49
CA ASP A 168 -7.41 -15.78 -2.43
C ASP A 168 -7.38 -14.26 -2.29
N ASP A 169 -6.74 -13.79 -1.22
CA ASP A 169 -6.61 -12.37 -0.91
C ASP A 169 -5.24 -11.83 -1.33
N LEU A 170 -5.23 -10.62 -1.89
CA LEU A 170 -4.03 -9.88 -2.24
C LEU A 170 -4.25 -8.40 -1.98
N GLY A 171 -3.49 -7.79 -1.09
CA GLY A 171 -3.64 -6.36 -0.88
C GLY A 171 -2.85 -5.79 0.29
N LEU A 172 -3.14 -4.52 0.54
CA LEU A 172 -2.60 -3.77 1.66
C LEU A 172 -3.63 -3.69 2.77
N THR A 173 -3.20 -3.97 3.99
CA THR A 173 -3.98 -3.75 5.21
C THR A 173 -3.44 -2.51 5.93
N LEU A 174 -4.29 -1.50 6.13
CA LEU A 174 -3.96 -0.30 6.88
C LEU A 174 -4.52 -0.42 8.30
N GLN A 175 -3.64 -0.32 9.30
CA GLN A 175 -3.99 -0.64 10.69
C GLN A 175 -3.70 0.52 11.65
N THR A 176 -4.47 0.55 12.73
CA THR A 176 -4.19 1.36 13.92
C THR A 176 -4.17 0.44 15.13
N GLY A 177 -3.04 0.37 15.84
CA GLY A 177 -2.87 -0.54 16.99
C GLY A 177 -3.11 -2.01 16.63
N PHE A 178 -2.69 -2.44 15.43
CA PHE A 178 -2.90 -3.78 14.86
C PHE A 178 -4.38 -4.15 14.57
N VAL A 179 -5.29 -3.17 14.60
CA VAL A 179 -6.68 -3.34 14.15
C VAL A 179 -6.79 -2.79 12.72
N THR A 180 -7.18 -3.64 11.78
CA THR A 180 -7.33 -3.27 10.36
C THR A 180 -8.46 -2.25 10.19
N LYS A 181 -8.16 -1.09 9.62
CA LYS A 181 -9.11 0.01 9.38
C LYS A 181 -9.47 0.15 7.92
N ALA A 182 -8.57 -0.23 7.01
CA ALA A 182 -8.86 -0.26 5.59
C ALA A 182 -8.14 -1.40 4.88
N LEU A 183 -8.73 -1.86 3.79
CA LEU A 183 -8.22 -2.86 2.86
C LEU A 183 -8.19 -2.25 1.46
N VAL A 184 -7.09 -2.42 0.74
CA VAL A 184 -6.94 -1.99 -0.65
C VAL A 184 -6.33 -3.12 -1.45
N GLY A 185 -7.05 -3.69 -2.42
CA GLY A 185 -6.56 -4.80 -3.21
C GLY A 185 -7.65 -5.70 -3.80
N LEU A 186 -7.32 -6.97 -3.96
CA LEU A 186 -8.17 -8.03 -4.52
C LEU A 186 -8.51 -9.01 -3.40
N PHE A 187 -9.71 -8.99 -2.87
CA PHE A 187 -10.12 -9.79 -1.71
C PHE A 187 -11.29 -10.72 -2.08
N GLY A 188 -11.08 -12.03 -1.94
CA GLY A 188 -12.06 -13.07 -2.26
C GLY A 188 -12.46 -13.15 -3.73
N SER A 189 -11.86 -12.36 -4.59
CA SER A 189 -12.11 -12.30 -6.04
C SER A 189 -10.99 -11.49 -6.72
N ASP A 190 -11.03 -11.39 -8.06
CA ASP A 190 -10.12 -10.51 -8.83
C ASP A 190 -10.67 -9.08 -8.99
N ARG A 191 -11.80 -8.77 -8.35
CA ARG A 191 -12.36 -7.41 -8.32
C ARG A 191 -11.51 -6.52 -7.39
N PHE A 192 -11.05 -5.38 -7.90
CA PHE A 192 -10.36 -4.40 -7.06
C PHE A 192 -11.33 -3.77 -6.08
N ARG A 193 -10.94 -3.67 -4.80
CA ARG A 193 -11.77 -3.15 -3.73
C ARG A 193 -11.00 -2.20 -2.82
N LEU A 194 -11.70 -1.15 -2.38
CA LEU A 194 -11.33 -0.34 -1.21
C LEU A 194 -12.43 -0.52 -0.18
N ALA A 195 -12.10 -1.15 0.93
CA ALA A 195 -13.03 -1.41 2.02
C ALA A 195 -12.53 -0.77 3.32
N VAL A 196 -13.45 -0.38 4.20
CA VAL A 196 -13.14 0.24 5.49
C VAL A 196 -13.86 -0.49 6.62
N SER A 197 -13.31 -0.40 7.84
CA SER A 197 -13.86 -1.01 9.03
C SER A 197 -13.65 -0.12 10.25
N ALA A 198 -14.66 -0.03 11.10
CA ALA A 198 -14.56 0.61 12.40
C ALA A 198 -13.91 -0.31 13.45
N ASP A 199 -14.20 -1.61 13.39
CA ASP A 199 -13.86 -2.62 14.41
C ASP A 199 -12.74 -3.60 13.98
N GLY A 200 -12.38 -3.63 12.69
CA GLY A 200 -11.39 -4.55 12.12
C GLY A 200 -11.93 -5.93 11.76
N SER A 201 -13.23 -6.16 11.90
CA SER A 201 -13.92 -7.42 11.60
C SER A 201 -15.02 -7.26 10.56
N THR A 202 -15.80 -6.19 10.63
CA THR A 202 -16.87 -5.86 9.70
C THR A 202 -16.38 -4.84 8.67
N PHE A 203 -16.30 -5.23 7.40
CA PHE A 203 -15.80 -4.39 6.31
C PHE A 203 -16.92 -3.96 5.37
N PHE A 204 -16.85 -2.71 4.95
CA PHE A 204 -17.77 -2.11 3.99
C PHE A 204 -17.02 -1.62 2.77
N ASP A 205 -17.41 -2.11 1.59
CA ASP A 205 -16.85 -1.64 0.33
C ASP A 205 -17.29 -0.21 0.04
N GLY A 206 -16.38 0.73 0.12
CA GLY A 206 -16.60 2.11 -0.31
C GLY A 206 -16.52 2.23 -1.83
N LEU A 207 -15.65 1.43 -2.45
CA LEU A 207 -15.43 1.39 -3.90
C LEU A 207 -15.08 -0.03 -4.33
N SER A 208 -15.63 -0.48 -5.45
CA SER A 208 -15.16 -1.68 -6.14
C SER A 208 -15.12 -1.45 -7.64
N VAL A 209 -14.18 -2.11 -8.34
CA VAL A 209 -14.02 -2.03 -9.79
C VAL A 209 -14.13 -3.43 -10.37
N ASP A 210 -15.03 -3.59 -11.32
CA ASP A 210 -15.18 -4.84 -12.06
C ASP A 210 -13.98 -5.04 -12.98
N ASN A 211 -13.29 -6.16 -12.84
CA ASN A 211 -12.05 -6.43 -13.57
C ASN A 211 -12.26 -6.77 -15.06
N ALA A 212 -13.47 -7.13 -15.48
CA ALA A 212 -13.78 -7.42 -16.88
C ALA A 212 -14.20 -6.18 -17.66
N THR A 213 -14.90 -5.25 -17.00
CA THR A 213 -15.49 -4.07 -17.64
C THR A 213 -14.86 -2.74 -17.25
N GLY A 214 -14.13 -2.70 -16.14
CA GLY A 214 -13.61 -1.46 -15.54
C GLY A 214 -14.68 -0.57 -14.91
N ILE A 215 -15.93 -1.05 -14.81
CA ILE A 215 -17.01 -0.29 -14.18
C ILE A 215 -16.77 -0.16 -12.70
N VAL A 216 -16.90 1.08 -12.22
CA VAL A 216 -16.74 1.44 -10.80
C VAL A 216 -18.09 1.42 -10.12
N ASP A 217 -18.22 0.62 -9.07
CA ASP A 217 -19.37 0.60 -8.17
C ASP A 217 -19.04 1.32 -6.87
N GLN A 218 -20.04 2.06 -6.35
CA GLN A 218 -20.04 2.63 -5.01
C GLN A 218 -21.19 2.01 -4.20
N PRO A 219 -21.01 0.80 -3.64
CA PRO A 219 -22.12 0.04 -3.04
C PRO A 219 -22.74 0.71 -1.81
N ARG A 220 -22.07 1.71 -1.25
CA ARG A 220 -22.52 2.47 -0.08
C ARG A 220 -23.05 3.85 -0.39
N LEU A 221 -23.24 4.20 -1.67
CA LEU A 221 -23.88 5.44 -2.03
C LEU A 221 -25.37 5.37 -1.68
N PRO A 222 -25.89 6.26 -0.81
CA PRO A 222 -27.33 6.31 -0.52
C PRO A 222 -28.11 6.72 -1.75
N ARG A 223 -29.01 5.87 -2.21
CA ARG A 223 -29.92 6.13 -3.34
C ARG A 223 -31.18 5.32 -3.21
N PHE A 224 -32.27 5.86 -3.73
CA PHE A 224 -33.55 5.19 -3.76
C PHE A 224 -34.40 5.63 -4.95
N LYS A 225 -35.36 4.80 -5.32
CA LYS A 225 -36.48 5.17 -6.18
C LYS A 225 -37.72 4.49 -5.65
N ALA A 226 -38.65 5.33 -5.12
CA ALA A 226 -39.93 4.92 -4.56
C ALA A 226 -41.09 5.29 -5.47
N TRP A 227 -42.15 4.49 -5.46
CA TRP A 227 -43.34 4.70 -6.24
C TRP A 227 -44.58 4.14 -5.51
N THR A 228 -45.78 4.45 -6.03
CA THR A 228 -47.04 4.03 -5.41
C THR A 228 -47.80 3.07 -6.34
N ASN A 229 -48.39 2.03 -5.76
CA ASN A 229 -49.29 1.10 -6.49
C ASN A 229 -50.78 1.39 -6.27
N TYR A 230 -51.10 2.53 -5.72
CA TYR A 230 -52.47 3.02 -5.52
C TYR A 230 -52.57 4.49 -5.85
N ASP A 231 -53.80 4.93 -6.21
CA ASP A 231 -54.07 6.35 -6.49
C ASP A 231 -54.07 7.16 -5.19
N ASN A 232 -53.26 8.20 -5.13
CA ASN A 232 -53.15 9.06 -3.96
C ASN A 232 -54.20 10.21 -4.05
N TYR A 233 -55.21 10.15 -3.22
CA TYR A 233 -56.19 11.24 -3.10
C TYR A 233 -55.59 12.46 -2.43
N VAL A 234 -55.83 13.64 -3.00
CA VAL A 234 -55.44 14.93 -2.44
C VAL A 234 -56.62 15.90 -2.52
N GLY A 235 -57.06 16.34 -1.37
CA GLY A 235 -58.14 17.30 -1.25
C GLY A 235 -57.75 18.73 -1.72
N VAL A 236 -58.76 19.48 -2.14
CA VAL A 236 -58.56 20.87 -2.58
C VAL A 236 -58.06 21.73 -1.45
N GLY A 237 -57.04 22.59 -1.72
CA GLY A 237 -56.57 23.63 -0.81
C GLY A 237 -55.61 23.16 0.29
N SER A 238 -55.19 21.89 0.28
CA SER A 238 -54.29 21.34 1.31
C SER A 238 -53.10 20.62 0.70
N TRP A 239 -51.89 20.91 1.22
CA TRP A 239 -50.70 20.12 0.93
C TRP A 239 -50.83 18.75 1.60
N THR A 240 -50.68 17.70 0.82
CA THR A 240 -50.81 16.32 1.29
C THR A 240 -49.55 15.53 0.93
N LYS A 241 -48.99 14.85 1.92
CA LYS A 241 -47.89 13.90 1.68
C LYS A 241 -48.33 12.77 0.74
N ILE A 242 -47.53 12.47 -0.24
CA ILE A 242 -47.80 11.40 -1.19
C ILE A 242 -47.35 10.05 -0.59
N GLY A 243 -48.24 9.09 -0.57
CA GLY A 243 -47.93 7.74 -0.13
C GLY A 243 -47.16 6.99 -1.20
N LEU A 244 -45.99 6.48 -0.87
CA LEU A 244 -45.09 5.71 -1.75
C LEU A 244 -44.71 4.40 -1.05
N ASN A 245 -45.36 3.31 -1.45
CA ASN A 245 -45.28 2.07 -0.71
C ASN A 245 -44.44 0.96 -1.37
N ASN A 246 -43.78 1.27 -2.48
CA ASN A 246 -42.87 0.37 -3.19
C ASN A 246 -41.55 1.08 -3.51
N THR A 247 -40.50 0.30 -3.70
CA THR A 247 -39.20 0.79 -4.16
C THR A 247 -38.66 -0.12 -5.27
N ASP A 248 -38.07 0.48 -6.32
CA ASP A 248 -37.29 -0.27 -7.32
C ASP A 248 -35.91 -0.63 -6.74
N TYR A 249 -35.33 0.28 -5.98
CA TYR A 249 -34.12 0.10 -5.16
C TYR A 249 -34.18 1.06 -3.96
N ASN A 250 -33.52 0.65 -2.87
CA ASN A 250 -33.45 1.40 -1.62
C ASN A 250 -32.12 1.10 -0.91
N ASP A 251 -31.04 1.66 -1.46
CA ASP A 251 -29.71 1.41 -0.96
C ASP A 251 -29.50 2.12 0.37
N GLN A 252 -28.87 1.44 1.31
CA GLN A 252 -28.68 1.88 2.69
C GLN A 252 -30.00 2.07 3.49
N GLY A 253 -31.14 1.59 2.99
CA GLY A 253 -32.43 1.79 3.65
C GLY A 253 -32.83 3.27 3.73
N ALA A 254 -32.36 4.09 2.79
CA ALA A 254 -32.51 5.54 2.87
C ALA A 254 -33.94 6.04 2.68
N PHE A 255 -34.84 5.24 2.08
CA PHE A 255 -36.26 5.55 1.98
C PHE A 255 -37.07 4.73 3.00
N ASP A 256 -37.77 5.42 3.87
CA ASP A 256 -38.71 4.85 4.84
C ASP A 256 -40.12 4.82 4.23
N ALA A 257 -40.52 3.65 3.71
CA ALA A 257 -41.84 3.45 3.09
C ALA A 257 -43.00 3.53 4.10
N ALA A 258 -42.76 3.24 5.38
CA ALA A 258 -43.81 3.33 6.42
C ALA A 258 -44.17 4.79 6.68
N ASN A 259 -43.20 5.71 6.62
CA ASN A 259 -43.38 7.14 6.83
C ASN A 259 -43.40 7.92 5.51
N ASN A 260 -43.23 7.30 4.37
CA ASN A 260 -43.24 7.93 3.04
C ASN A 260 -42.28 9.10 2.91
N HIS A 261 -41.02 8.91 3.34
CA HIS A 261 -39.99 9.92 3.21
C HIS A 261 -38.60 9.30 3.06
N PHE A 262 -37.69 10.05 2.46
CA PHE A 262 -36.28 9.79 2.51
C PHE A 262 -35.72 10.20 3.87
N VAL A 263 -34.73 9.47 4.40
CA VAL A 263 -33.96 9.80 5.59
C VAL A 263 -32.49 9.86 5.21
N ALA A 264 -31.84 11.01 5.41
CA ALA A 264 -30.42 11.16 5.10
C ALA A 264 -29.56 10.27 6.03
N PRO A 265 -28.87 9.25 5.55
CA PRO A 265 -28.05 8.39 6.41
C PRO A 265 -26.74 9.05 6.87
N VAL A 266 -26.26 10.06 6.14
CA VAL A 266 -25.04 10.83 6.43
C VAL A 266 -25.20 12.27 5.95
N ASP A 267 -24.38 13.17 6.46
CA ASP A 267 -24.29 14.56 5.95
C ASP A 267 -23.86 14.56 4.48
N GLY A 268 -24.37 15.54 3.73
CA GLY A 268 -23.95 15.72 2.33
C GLY A 268 -24.96 16.45 1.48
N THR A 269 -24.63 16.58 0.19
CA THR A 269 -25.53 17.15 -0.82
C THR A 269 -26.26 16.01 -1.53
N TYR A 270 -27.57 16.14 -1.62
CA TYR A 270 -28.45 15.16 -2.26
C TYR A 270 -29.18 15.76 -3.44
N LEU A 271 -29.30 14.96 -4.50
CA LEU A 271 -30.14 15.25 -5.65
C LEU A 271 -31.44 14.47 -5.50
N PHE A 272 -32.57 15.15 -5.64
CA PHE A 272 -33.88 14.54 -5.62
C PHE A 272 -34.65 14.86 -6.89
N GLY A 273 -35.52 13.92 -7.30
CA GLY A 273 -36.49 14.14 -8.35
C GLY A 273 -37.78 13.41 -8.08
N ALA A 274 -38.89 13.92 -8.60
CA ALA A 274 -40.18 13.30 -8.46
C ALA A 274 -41.04 13.49 -9.71
N THR A 275 -41.97 12.58 -9.92
CA THR A 275 -43.03 12.68 -10.90
C THR A 275 -44.35 12.57 -10.19
N LEU A 276 -45.23 13.53 -10.41
CA LEU A 276 -46.65 13.50 -9.99
C LEU A 276 -47.53 13.45 -11.22
N LEU A 277 -48.17 12.29 -11.47
CA LEU A 277 -49.07 12.09 -12.60
C LEU A 277 -50.53 12.24 -12.13
N TYR A 278 -51.28 13.15 -12.77
CA TYR A 278 -52.69 13.30 -12.50
C TYR A 278 -53.48 12.06 -12.99
N LYS A 279 -54.31 11.52 -12.10
CA LYS A 279 -55.30 10.50 -12.48
C LYS A 279 -56.42 11.13 -13.27
N ILE A 280 -56.57 10.80 -14.53
CA ILE A 280 -57.61 11.33 -15.39
C ILE A 280 -58.99 11.05 -14.77
N ASN A 281 -59.82 12.12 -14.65
CA ASN A 281 -61.17 12.06 -14.19
C ASN A 281 -62.07 13.10 -14.95
N ALA A 282 -63.32 13.20 -14.63
CA ALA A 282 -64.28 14.12 -15.30
C ALA A 282 -64.02 15.61 -14.99
N SER A 283 -63.14 15.95 -14.07
CA SER A 283 -62.83 17.35 -13.72
C SER A 283 -61.69 17.89 -14.58
N ALA A 284 -61.95 18.86 -15.45
CA ALA A 284 -60.96 19.52 -16.30
C ALA A 284 -60.34 20.75 -15.62
N THR A 285 -60.67 21.01 -14.37
CA THR A 285 -60.36 22.29 -13.71
C THR A 285 -59.36 22.14 -12.54
N ALA A 286 -58.94 20.92 -12.25
CA ALA A 286 -57.98 20.70 -11.22
C ALA A 286 -56.62 21.33 -11.60
N ARG A 287 -56.11 22.17 -10.74
CA ARG A 287 -54.84 22.88 -10.85
C ARG A 287 -53.85 22.24 -9.86
N MET A 288 -52.91 21.45 -10.35
CA MET A 288 -52.06 20.67 -9.49
C MET A 288 -50.70 21.32 -9.24
N ARG A 289 -50.19 21.08 -8.03
CA ARG A 289 -48.86 21.49 -7.59
C ARG A 289 -48.14 20.33 -6.93
N GLY A 290 -46.84 20.37 -6.97
CA GLY A 290 -45.96 19.46 -6.26
C GLY A 290 -44.79 20.15 -5.64
N ARG A 291 -44.29 19.67 -4.51
CA ARG A 291 -43.05 20.16 -3.86
C ARG A 291 -42.36 19.07 -3.08
N LEU A 292 -41.08 19.31 -2.77
CA LEU A 292 -40.33 18.56 -1.78
C LEU A 292 -40.20 19.35 -0.48
N VAL A 293 -40.32 18.63 0.63
CA VAL A 293 -40.37 19.26 1.98
C VAL A 293 -39.33 18.62 2.87
N LEU A 294 -38.51 19.46 3.48
CA LEU A 294 -37.52 19.10 4.48
C LEU A 294 -38.19 19.03 5.87
N ASN A 295 -37.95 17.93 6.58
CA ASN A 295 -38.41 17.67 7.94
C ASN A 295 -39.91 17.94 8.15
N GLY A 296 -40.71 17.62 7.13
CA GLY A 296 -42.18 17.74 7.17
C GLY A 296 -42.73 19.17 7.16
N THR A 297 -41.89 20.21 7.24
CA THR A 297 -42.33 21.61 7.45
C THR A 297 -41.76 22.58 6.43
N THR A 298 -40.53 22.46 6.00
CA THR A 298 -39.82 23.47 5.22
C THR A 298 -39.78 23.10 3.75
N GLU A 299 -40.38 23.89 2.88
CA GLU A 299 -40.29 23.73 1.44
C GLU A 299 -38.85 23.87 0.97
N ILE A 300 -38.35 22.87 0.24
CA ILE A 300 -37.03 22.93 -0.37
C ILE A 300 -37.07 23.88 -1.56
N ARG A 301 -36.24 24.91 -1.55
CA ARG A 301 -36.19 25.93 -2.61
C ARG A 301 -35.91 25.28 -3.97
N GLY A 302 -36.67 25.70 -4.99
CA GLY A 302 -36.52 25.19 -6.35
C GLY A 302 -37.23 23.85 -6.60
N SER A 303 -37.92 23.28 -5.61
CA SER A 303 -38.68 22.03 -5.75
C SER A 303 -40.17 22.22 -6.08
N LEU A 304 -40.66 23.46 -6.14
CA LEU A 304 -42.05 23.71 -6.42
C LEU A 304 -42.35 23.65 -7.91
N GLY A 305 -43.30 22.81 -8.31
CA GLY A 305 -43.88 22.78 -9.64
C GLY A 305 -45.39 23.03 -9.63
N GLU A 306 -45.91 23.65 -10.67
CA GLU A 306 -47.34 23.93 -10.81
C GLU A 306 -47.80 23.80 -12.29
N ILE A 307 -48.96 23.21 -12.50
CA ILE A 307 -49.65 23.20 -13.78
C ILE A 307 -51.00 23.90 -13.63
N SER A 308 -51.32 24.80 -14.56
CA SER A 308 -52.50 25.68 -14.50
C SER A 308 -53.81 24.93 -14.66
N ALA A 309 -53.82 23.81 -15.34
CA ALA A 309 -55.02 22.96 -15.52
C ALA A 309 -54.64 21.53 -15.84
N THR A 310 -55.46 20.59 -15.39
CA THR A 310 -55.41 19.18 -15.79
C THR A 310 -56.30 18.94 -17.01
N HIS A 311 -56.20 17.81 -17.67
CA HIS A 311 -56.95 17.47 -18.85
C HIS A 311 -57.84 16.24 -18.62
N VAL A 312 -59.07 16.20 -19.16
CA VAL A 312 -60.05 15.10 -18.96
C VAL A 312 -59.71 13.83 -19.70
N SER A 313 -58.79 13.86 -20.67
CA SER A 313 -58.45 12.70 -21.54
C SER A 313 -56.95 12.58 -21.82
N LEU A 314 -56.14 13.52 -21.40
CA LEU A 314 -54.67 13.49 -21.59
C LEU A 314 -53.96 13.43 -20.26
N ALA A 315 -52.91 12.63 -20.21
CA ALA A 315 -52.03 12.54 -19.05
C ALA A 315 -51.39 13.93 -18.77
N THR A 316 -51.43 14.38 -17.52
CA THR A 316 -50.84 15.63 -17.05
C THR A 316 -49.86 15.29 -15.93
N ALA A 317 -48.60 15.64 -16.09
CA ALA A 317 -47.55 15.34 -15.10
C ALA A 317 -46.78 16.58 -14.70
N ILE A 318 -46.34 16.62 -13.45
CA ILE A 318 -45.30 17.55 -12.95
C ILE A 318 -44.02 16.73 -12.70
N TRP A 319 -42.93 17.26 -13.17
CA TRP A 319 -41.60 16.79 -12.82
C TRP A 319 -40.91 17.78 -11.90
N LEU A 320 -40.36 17.28 -10.79
CA LEU A 320 -39.62 18.06 -9.81
C LEU A 320 -38.19 17.57 -9.79
N GLN A 321 -37.26 18.51 -9.66
CA GLN A 321 -35.85 18.18 -9.45
C GLN A 321 -35.17 19.29 -8.64
N THR A 322 -34.36 18.92 -7.65
CA THR A 322 -33.62 19.89 -6.86
C THR A 322 -32.45 19.23 -6.15
N MET A 323 -31.50 20.05 -5.74
CA MET A 323 -30.40 19.65 -4.86
C MET A 323 -30.54 20.35 -3.52
N VAL A 324 -30.17 19.65 -2.44
CA VAL A 324 -30.24 20.19 -1.09
C VAL A 324 -29.14 19.59 -0.22
N PRO A 325 -28.44 20.43 0.60
CA PRO A 325 -27.58 19.91 1.65
C PRO A 325 -28.45 19.40 2.81
N LEU A 326 -28.11 18.21 3.31
CA LEU A 326 -28.80 17.56 4.43
C LEU A 326 -27.79 17.15 5.48
N THR A 327 -28.23 17.16 6.73
CA THR A 327 -27.55 16.54 7.87
C THR A 327 -28.10 15.13 8.09
N ALA A 328 -27.29 14.23 8.64
CA ALA A 328 -27.75 12.89 8.98
C ALA A 328 -29.01 12.93 9.84
N GLY A 329 -30.03 12.16 9.43
CA GLY A 329 -31.35 12.17 10.07
C GLY A 329 -32.36 13.14 9.49
N ASP A 330 -31.96 14.11 8.65
CA ASP A 330 -32.91 14.94 7.93
C ASP A 330 -33.80 14.12 7.01
N THR A 331 -35.07 14.50 6.93
CA THR A 331 -36.06 13.82 6.10
C THR A 331 -36.50 14.66 4.92
N VAL A 332 -36.76 14.03 3.77
CA VAL A 332 -37.36 14.69 2.60
C VAL A 332 -38.56 13.92 2.13
N GLU A 333 -39.68 14.60 2.00
CA GLU A 333 -40.94 14.01 1.54
C GLU A 333 -41.48 14.72 0.31
N LEU A 334 -42.27 13.98 -0.51
CA LEU A 334 -43.00 14.51 -1.64
C LEU A 334 -44.40 14.90 -1.20
N GLN A 335 -44.81 16.12 -1.52
CA GLN A 335 -46.17 16.62 -1.27
C GLN A 335 -46.85 17.04 -2.57
N GLY A 336 -48.14 16.76 -2.65
CA GLY A 336 -49.03 17.21 -3.71
C GLY A 336 -50.10 18.17 -3.20
N TYR A 337 -50.69 18.94 -4.11
CA TYR A 337 -51.73 19.91 -3.81
C TYR A 337 -52.64 20.17 -5.02
N PHE A 338 -53.91 20.27 -4.79
CA PHE A 338 -54.89 20.69 -5.81
C PHE A 338 -55.57 22.01 -5.46
N ARG A 339 -55.77 22.84 -6.49
CA ARG A 339 -56.64 24.03 -6.45
C ARG A 339 -57.85 23.79 -7.31
N VAL A 340 -58.96 24.46 -6.96
CA VAL A 340 -60.23 24.49 -7.69
C VAL A 340 -61.04 23.19 -7.57
N ALA A 341 -60.46 22.05 -7.82
CA ALA A 341 -61.06 20.71 -7.61
C ALA A 341 -60.01 19.80 -6.98
N ASP A 342 -60.46 18.83 -6.20
CA ASP A 342 -59.65 17.73 -5.71
C ASP A 342 -59.22 16.77 -6.84
N GLY A 343 -58.35 15.86 -6.54
CA GLY A 343 -57.87 14.89 -7.51
C GLY A 343 -57.06 13.76 -6.91
N TYR A 344 -56.55 12.94 -7.80
CA TYR A 344 -55.66 11.82 -7.44
C TYR A 344 -54.37 11.91 -8.21
N PHE A 345 -53.27 11.55 -7.56
CA PHE A 345 -52.07 11.23 -8.25
C PHE A 345 -52.02 9.71 -8.53
N ALA A 346 -51.78 9.35 -9.78
CA ALA A 346 -51.99 8.02 -10.32
C ALA A 346 -50.96 6.98 -9.81
N ALA A 347 -51.46 5.79 -9.52
CA ALA A 347 -50.66 4.60 -9.26
C ALA A 347 -49.66 4.35 -10.42
N ASP A 348 -48.58 3.64 -10.11
CA ASP A 348 -47.53 3.16 -11.00
C ASP A 348 -46.70 4.23 -11.72
N HIS A 349 -47.17 5.47 -11.75
CA HIS A 349 -46.55 6.58 -12.47
C HIS A 349 -46.14 7.75 -11.56
N THR A 350 -46.61 7.77 -10.33
CA THR A 350 -46.16 8.74 -9.31
C THR A 350 -44.98 8.15 -8.58
N SER A 351 -43.84 8.86 -8.60
CA SER A 351 -42.58 8.39 -8.06
C SER A 351 -41.74 9.50 -7.43
N PHE A 352 -40.87 9.10 -6.52
CA PHE A 352 -39.87 9.96 -5.86
C PHE A 352 -38.54 9.21 -5.79
N TRP A 353 -37.47 9.86 -6.16
CA TRP A 353 -36.14 9.28 -6.17
C TRP A 353 -35.09 10.27 -5.69
N GLY A 354 -33.97 9.77 -5.27
CA GLY A 354 -32.83 10.59 -4.89
C GLY A 354 -31.55 9.82 -4.70
N CYS A 355 -30.44 10.53 -4.71
CA CYS A 355 -29.12 10.01 -4.41
C CYS A 355 -28.22 11.08 -3.79
N LYS A 356 -27.25 10.62 -3.02
CA LYS A 356 -26.15 11.47 -2.54
C LYS A 356 -25.22 11.81 -3.70
N ILE A 357 -24.80 13.06 -3.83
CA ILE A 357 -23.88 13.51 -4.89
C ILE A 357 -22.61 14.18 -4.38
N GLY A 358 -22.57 14.55 -3.09
CA GLY A 358 -21.41 15.18 -2.45
C GLY A 358 -21.44 15.09 -0.93
#